data_4d39be631b876d601e9f470c5042c5a5
#
_entry.id   4d39be631b876d601e9f470c5042c5a5
#
_cell.length_a   1.000
_cell.length_b   1.000
_cell.length_c   1.000
_cell.angle_alpha   90.00
_cell.angle_beta   90.00
_cell.angle_gamma   90.00
#
_symmetry.space_group_name_H-M   'P 1'
#
loop_
_entity.id
_entity.type
_entity.pdbx_description
1 polymer ?
#
loop_
_entity_poly.entity_id
_entity_poly.type
_entity_poly.pdbx_seq_one_letter_code
_entity_poly.pdbx_strand_id
1 'polypeptide(L)'
;PGVSSAMAAAAAAKIPLTRRVMSRRVQFITGHDFNGELPDDLNIASLIDPNCTTVIFMGKKTFPNLAQILLENGLDIKTKVLVAEDISRKEENIKKGTIEEILIYLKDIKSNHPAVIIFGPLL
;
A
#
# COMPACT_ATOMS: atom_id res chain seq x y z
N PRO A 1 7.96 18.07 15.42
CA PRO A 1 7.56 17.33 14.23
C PRO A 1 7.11 15.92 14.57
N GLY A 2 6.16 15.43 13.80
CA GLY A 2 5.67 14.08 13.96
C GLY A 2 6.37 13.12 13.02
N VAL A 3 6.13 11.83 13.25
CA VAL A 3 6.59 10.75 12.38
C VAL A 3 5.39 10.21 11.60
N SER A 4 5.50 10.20 10.27
CA SER A 4 4.45 9.65 9.43
C SER A 4 4.32 8.13 9.67
N SER A 5 3.08 7.63 9.65
CA SER A 5 2.83 6.19 9.73
C SER A 5 3.51 5.42 8.60
N ALA A 6 3.76 6.07 7.45
CA ALA A 6 4.51 5.46 6.35
C ALA A 6 5.94 5.12 6.77
N MET A 7 6.62 6.03 7.44
CA MET A 7 7.98 5.82 7.90
C MET A 7 8.02 4.80 9.05
N ALA A 8 7.05 4.88 9.94
CA ALA A 8 6.94 3.92 11.04
C ALA A 8 6.66 2.50 10.50
N ALA A 9 5.80 2.37 9.51
CA ALA A 9 5.49 1.09 8.89
C ALA A 9 6.73 0.50 8.19
N ALA A 10 7.45 1.31 7.43
CA ALA A 10 8.66 0.87 6.75
C ALA A 10 9.72 0.39 7.75
N ALA A 11 9.90 1.14 8.84
CA ALA A 11 10.84 0.76 9.89
C ALA A 11 10.45 -0.54 10.57
N ALA A 12 9.18 -0.70 10.92
CA ALA A 12 8.67 -1.90 11.57
C ALA A 12 8.79 -3.12 10.64
N ALA A 13 8.55 -2.93 9.35
CA ALA A 13 8.67 -4.00 8.36
C ALA A 13 10.11 -4.25 7.92
N LYS A 14 11.04 -3.39 8.32
CA LYS A 14 12.46 -3.46 7.98
C LYS A 14 12.69 -3.40 6.46
N ILE A 15 11.94 -2.53 5.79
CA ILE A 15 12.08 -2.30 4.34
C ILE A 15 12.45 -0.84 4.08
N PRO A 16 13.30 -0.56 3.10
CA PRO A 16 13.50 0.82 2.64
C PRO A 16 12.37 1.21 1.69
N LEU A 17 11.94 2.48 1.74
CA LEU A 17 10.94 2.99 0.79
C LEU A 17 11.55 3.28 -0.56
N THR A 18 12.83 3.69 -0.60
CA THR A 18 13.56 3.84 -1.86
C THR A 18 14.70 2.85 -1.90
N ARG A 19 15.05 2.42 -3.13
CA ARG A 19 16.17 1.49 -3.35
C ARG A 19 16.92 1.94 -4.58
N ARG A 20 18.26 1.93 -4.48
CA ARG A 20 19.10 2.32 -5.60
C ARG A 20 18.74 1.49 -6.85
N VAL A 21 18.58 2.16 -7.98
CA VAL A 21 18.23 1.58 -9.28
C VAL A 21 16.79 1.09 -9.36
N MET A 22 16.30 0.36 -8.35
CA MET A 22 14.99 -0.31 -8.42
C MET A 22 13.81 0.60 -8.07
N SER A 23 13.97 1.49 -7.10
CA SER A 23 12.92 2.41 -6.72
C SER A 23 13.51 3.71 -6.18
N ARG A 24 13.67 4.69 -7.05
CA ARG A 24 14.20 6.00 -6.67
C ARG A 24 13.10 7.00 -6.34
N ARG A 25 11.84 6.59 -6.46
CA ARG A 25 10.70 7.46 -6.25
C ARG A 25 9.71 6.80 -5.30
N VAL A 26 9.21 7.60 -4.37
CA VAL A 26 8.13 7.19 -3.46
C VAL A 26 6.99 8.17 -3.67
N GLN A 27 5.77 7.68 -3.78
CA GLN A 27 4.60 8.52 -3.83
C GLN A 27 3.65 8.17 -2.70
N PHE A 28 2.98 9.17 -2.17
CA PHE A 28 2.00 9.05 -1.10
C PHE A 28 0.64 9.44 -1.65
N ILE A 29 -0.34 8.57 -1.47
CA ILE A 29 -1.70 8.85 -1.92
C ILE A 29 -2.68 8.49 -0.80
N THR A 30 -3.88 9.07 -0.88
CA THR A 30 -4.98 8.64 -0.03
C THR A 30 -5.88 7.71 -0.83
N GLY A 31 -6.31 6.62 -0.20
CA GLY A 31 -7.07 5.57 -0.87
C GLY A 31 -8.57 5.82 -0.91
N HIS A 32 -9.05 6.93 -0.33
CA HIS A 32 -10.48 7.26 -0.42
C HIS A 32 -10.69 8.77 -0.48
N ASP A 33 -11.79 9.18 -1.12
CA ASP A 33 -12.23 10.57 -1.14
C ASP A 33 -13.05 10.88 0.14
N PHE A 34 -13.65 12.07 0.20
CA PHE A 34 -14.42 12.47 1.39
C PHE A 34 -15.72 11.66 1.56
N ASN A 35 -16.12 10.89 0.55
CA ASN A 35 -17.26 9.97 0.64
C ASN A 35 -16.83 8.57 1.05
N GLY A 36 -15.54 8.34 1.29
CA GLY A 36 -15.00 7.02 1.63
C GLY A 36 -14.84 6.09 0.45
N GLU A 37 -14.88 6.62 -0.77
CA GLU A 37 -14.74 5.85 -2.00
C GLU A 37 -13.40 6.13 -2.67
N LEU A 38 -12.99 5.25 -3.59
CA LEU A 38 -11.75 5.41 -4.32
C LEU A 38 -11.80 6.69 -5.14
N PRO A 39 -10.80 7.59 -5.00
CA PRO A 39 -10.76 8.81 -5.81
C PRO A 39 -10.71 8.48 -7.29
N ASP A 40 -11.35 9.32 -8.12
CA ASP A 40 -11.38 9.14 -9.57
C ASP A 40 -10.26 9.89 -10.30
N ASP A 41 -9.47 10.68 -9.58
CA ASP A 41 -8.37 11.47 -10.13
C ASP A 41 -6.99 10.82 -9.95
N LEU A 42 -6.94 9.51 -9.68
CA LEU A 42 -5.69 8.80 -9.48
C LEU A 42 -4.88 8.72 -10.78
N ASN A 43 -3.57 8.92 -10.65
CA ASN A 43 -2.66 8.78 -11.78
C ASN A 43 -2.27 7.31 -11.95
N ILE A 44 -3.00 6.59 -12.77
CA ILE A 44 -2.79 5.16 -12.98
C ILE A 44 -1.40 4.88 -13.52
N ALA A 45 -0.90 5.71 -14.45
CA ALA A 45 0.43 5.51 -15.03
C ALA A 45 1.53 5.51 -13.95
N SER A 46 1.44 6.39 -12.96
CA SER A 46 2.43 6.42 -11.88
C SER A 46 2.26 5.24 -10.92
N LEU A 47 1.02 4.77 -10.74
CA LEU A 47 0.74 3.68 -9.81
C LEU A 47 1.20 2.31 -10.33
N ILE A 48 1.23 2.14 -11.65
CA ILE A 48 1.71 0.89 -12.25
C ILE A 48 3.21 0.91 -12.56
N ASP A 49 3.90 2.02 -12.31
CA ASP A 49 5.33 2.15 -12.56
C ASP A 49 6.11 1.16 -11.68
N PRO A 50 6.85 0.20 -12.27
CA PRO A 50 7.56 -0.81 -11.50
C PRO A 50 8.75 -0.26 -10.71
N ASN A 51 9.14 0.98 -10.96
CA ASN A 51 10.28 1.62 -10.30
C ASN A 51 9.85 2.64 -9.23
N CYS A 52 8.59 2.60 -8.83
CA CYS A 52 8.04 3.51 -7.84
C CYS A 52 7.46 2.71 -6.67
N THR A 53 7.77 3.15 -5.46
CA THR A 53 7.12 2.64 -4.25
C THR A 53 5.92 3.54 -3.96
N THR A 54 4.74 2.95 -3.81
CA THR A 54 3.51 3.67 -3.51
C THR A 54 3.08 3.39 -2.08
N VAL A 55 2.79 4.45 -1.34
CA VAL A 55 2.26 4.38 0.02
C VAL A 55 0.84 4.90 0.01
N ILE A 56 -0.11 4.09 0.47
CA ILE A 56 -1.53 4.45 0.48
C ILE A 56 -2.00 4.62 1.92
N PHE A 57 -2.47 5.82 2.24
CA PHE A 57 -3.16 6.09 3.48
C PHE A 57 -4.66 5.87 3.28
N MET A 58 -5.34 5.38 4.29
CA MET A 58 -6.81 5.20 4.27
C MET A 58 -7.28 4.38 3.06
N GLY A 59 -6.51 3.35 2.70
CA GLY A 59 -6.78 2.55 1.50
C GLY A 59 -7.26 1.14 1.77
N LYS A 60 -7.40 0.75 3.02
CA LYS A 60 -7.72 -0.64 3.36
C LYS A 60 -9.03 -1.13 2.74
N LYS A 61 -10.06 -0.28 2.78
CA LYS A 61 -11.38 -0.60 2.22
C LYS A 61 -11.39 -0.56 0.70
N THR A 62 -10.66 0.38 0.11
CA THR A 62 -10.70 0.62 -1.35
C THR A 62 -9.62 -0.10 -2.12
N PHE A 63 -8.61 -0.64 -1.45
CA PHE A 63 -7.49 -1.30 -2.13
C PHE A 63 -7.91 -2.44 -3.07
N PRO A 64 -8.88 -3.30 -2.71
CA PRO A 64 -9.30 -4.35 -3.64
C PRO A 64 -9.76 -3.81 -4.99
N ASN A 65 -10.54 -2.73 -4.99
CA ASN A 65 -10.98 -2.08 -6.22
C ASN A 65 -9.80 -1.44 -6.97
N LEU A 66 -8.94 -0.75 -6.25
CA LEU A 66 -7.74 -0.14 -6.84
C LEU A 66 -6.84 -1.21 -7.46
N ALA A 67 -6.59 -2.30 -6.74
CA ALA A 67 -5.73 -3.37 -7.23
C ALA A 67 -6.26 -3.95 -8.56
N GLN A 68 -7.56 -4.14 -8.66
CA GLN A 68 -8.18 -4.63 -9.89
C GLN A 68 -7.92 -3.67 -11.06
N ILE A 69 -8.12 -2.37 -10.84
CA ILE A 69 -7.86 -1.35 -11.85
C ILE A 69 -6.39 -1.38 -12.28
N LEU A 70 -5.46 -1.47 -11.32
CA LEU A 70 -4.03 -1.49 -11.62
C LEU A 70 -3.62 -2.74 -12.39
N LEU A 71 -4.17 -3.89 -12.03
CA LEU A 71 -3.88 -5.14 -12.75
C LEU A 71 -4.43 -5.08 -14.18
N GLU A 72 -5.61 -4.51 -14.39
CA GLU A 72 -6.18 -4.31 -15.72
C GLU A 72 -5.34 -3.37 -16.57
N ASN A 73 -4.58 -2.47 -15.93
CA ASN A 73 -3.72 -1.51 -16.61
C ASN A 73 -2.26 -1.95 -16.70
N GLY A 74 -1.97 -3.19 -16.36
CA GLY A 74 -0.64 -3.77 -16.61
C GLY A 74 0.27 -3.92 -15.40
N LEU A 75 -0.20 -3.63 -14.19
CA LEU A 75 0.61 -3.89 -13.00
C LEU A 75 0.86 -5.40 -12.88
N ASP A 76 2.10 -5.78 -12.59
CA ASP A 76 2.47 -7.18 -12.45
C ASP A 76 1.75 -7.80 -11.26
N ILE A 77 1.11 -8.95 -11.47
CA ILE A 77 0.40 -9.67 -10.43
C ILE A 77 1.32 -10.12 -9.29
N LYS A 78 2.61 -10.22 -9.56
CA LYS A 78 3.62 -10.59 -8.56
C LYS A 78 4.13 -9.40 -7.76
N THR A 79 3.59 -8.22 -7.99
CA THR A 79 3.98 -7.03 -7.24
C THR A 79 3.81 -7.28 -5.73
N LYS A 80 4.84 -6.93 -4.97
CA LYS A 80 4.80 -7.10 -3.52
C LYS A 80 3.98 -6.01 -2.88
N VAL A 81 3.17 -6.41 -1.91
CA VAL A 81 2.30 -5.51 -1.14
C VAL A 81 2.50 -5.79 0.34
N LEU A 82 2.50 -4.72 1.11
CA LEU A 82 2.60 -4.77 2.56
C LEU A 82 1.40 -4.05 3.16
N VAL A 83 0.74 -4.68 4.11
CA VAL A 83 -0.32 -4.04 4.90
C VAL A 83 0.18 -3.93 6.32
N ALA A 84 0.27 -2.71 6.83
CA ALA A 84 0.75 -2.43 8.17
C ALA A 84 -0.39 -1.84 8.98
N GLU A 85 -0.85 -2.57 9.99
CA GLU A 85 -1.98 -2.17 10.84
C GLU A 85 -1.50 -1.80 12.23
N ASP A 86 -2.09 -0.76 12.80
CA ASP A 86 -1.84 -0.34 14.17
C ASP A 86 -0.35 -0.18 14.51
N ILE A 87 0.40 0.39 13.59
CA ILE A 87 1.85 0.56 13.76
C ILE A 87 2.16 1.37 15.01
N SER A 88 3.14 0.90 15.77
CA SER A 88 3.58 1.46 17.06
C SER A 88 2.56 1.28 18.18
N ARG A 89 1.55 0.46 17.97
CA ARG A 89 0.57 0.10 19.00
C ARG A 89 0.74 -1.36 19.42
N LYS A 90 0.06 -1.74 20.47
CA LYS A 90 0.12 -3.11 21.00
C LYS A 90 -0.37 -4.14 19.98
N GLU A 91 -1.35 -3.77 19.18
CA GLU A 91 -1.97 -4.63 18.18
C GLU A 91 -1.26 -4.56 16.82
N GLU A 92 -0.04 -4.03 16.77
CA GLU A 92 0.71 -3.91 15.53
C GLU A 92 0.75 -5.22 14.76
N ASN A 93 0.38 -5.18 13.49
CA ASN A 93 0.38 -6.34 12.61
C ASN A 93 0.86 -5.94 11.22
N ILE A 94 1.78 -6.73 10.69
CA ILE A 94 2.35 -6.49 9.37
C ILE A 94 2.16 -7.74 8.52
N LYS A 95 1.50 -7.59 7.38
CA LYS A 95 1.28 -8.68 6.43
C LYS A 95 1.95 -8.31 5.11
N LYS A 96 2.81 -9.20 4.62
CA LYS A 96 3.49 -9.06 3.33
C LYS A 96 3.06 -10.17 2.39
N GLY A 97 3.00 -9.87 1.10
CA GLY A 97 2.71 -10.88 0.09
C GLY A 97 2.58 -10.26 -1.28
N THR A 98 2.18 -11.05 -2.24
CA THR A 98 1.82 -10.56 -3.57
C THR A 98 0.45 -9.88 -3.51
N ILE A 99 0.09 -9.17 -4.58
CA ILE A 99 -1.25 -8.55 -4.66
C ILE A 99 -2.33 -9.57 -4.38
N GLU A 100 -2.23 -10.75 -5.00
CA GLU A 100 -3.23 -11.79 -4.85
C GLU A 100 -3.37 -12.26 -3.39
N GLU A 101 -2.24 -12.51 -2.74
CA GLU A 101 -2.24 -12.91 -1.34
C GLU A 101 -2.84 -11.84 -0.42
N ILE A 102 -2.51 -10.59 -0.69
CA ILE A 102 -3.03 -9.48 0.10
C ILE A 102 -4.53 -9.28 -0.12
N LEU A 103 -5.03 -9.46 -1.35
CA LEU A 103 -6.47 -9.38 -1.62
C LEU A 103 -7.24 -10.44 -0.83
N ILE A 104 -6.70 -11.65 -0.75
CA ILE A 104 -7.29 -12.72 0.05
C ILE A 104 -7.28 -12.34 1.54
N TYR A 105 -6.15 -11.84 2.02
CA TYR A 105 -6.00 -11.40 3.41
C TYR A 105 -7.00 -10.29 3.77
N LEU A 106 -7.13 -9.26 2.94
CA LEU A 106 -8.04 -8.15 3.20
C LEU A 106 -9.51 -8.58 3.17
N LYS A 107 -9.84 -9.58 2.37
CA LYS A 107 -11.20 -10.11 2.29
C LYS A 107 -11.63 -10.76 3.61
N ASP A 108 -10.68 -11.38 4.32
CA ASP A 108 -10.95 -12.07 5.58
C ASP A 108 -10.86 -11.16 6.80
N ILE A 109 -10.29 -9.97 6.64
CA ILE A 109 -10.17 -9.00 7.75
C ILE A 109 -11.47 -8.24 7.91
N LYS A 110 -11.97 -8.19 9.15
CA LYS A 110 -13.17 -7.41 9.51
C LYS A 110 -12.83 -6.27 10.48
N SER A 111 -11.54 -5.97 10.63
CA SER A 111 -11.07 -4.95 11.54
C SER A 111 -11.18 -3.55 10.92
N ASN A 112 -11.57 -2.56 11.73
CA ASN A 112 -11.58 -1.15 11.33
C ASN A 112 -10.30 -0.43 11.76
N HIS A 113 -9.25 -1.19 12.07
CA HIS A 113 -7.98 -0.62 12.51
C HIS A 113 -7.32 0.19 11.40
N PRO A 114 -6.66 1.30 11.75
CA PRO A 114 -5.93 2.08 10.76
C PRO A 114 -4.82 1.26 10.11
N ALA A 115 -4.67 1.40 8.81
CA ALA A 115 -3.67 0.66 8.06
C ALA A 115 -2.98 1.56 7.04
N VAL A 116 -1.72 1.25 6.79
CA VAL A 116 -0.94 1.81 5.69
C VAL A 116 -0.66 0.66 4.73
N ILE A 117 -0.90 0.88 3.45
CA ILE A 117 -0.59 -0.10 2.42
C ILE A 117 0.59 0.42 1.61
N ILE A 118 1.59 -0.42 1.40
CA ILE A 118 2.78 -0.07 0.62
C ILE A 118 2.97 -1.13 -0.45
N PHE A 119 3.14 -0.70 -1.70
CA PHE A 119 3.42 -1.66 -2.76
C PHE A 119 4.46 -1.11 -3.74
N GLY A 120 5.08 -2.03 -4.47
CA GLY A 120 6.13 -1.71 -5.42
C GLY A 120 7.28 -2.72 -5.31
N PRO A 121 8.51 -2.31 -5.69
CA PRO A 121 9.67 -3.20 -5.63
C PRO A 121 10.17 -3.36 -4.19
N LEU A 122 9.36 -3.98 -3.35
CA LEU A 122 9.68 -4.26 -1.95
C LEU A 122 10.51 -5.55 -1.84
N LEU A 123 11.27 -5.66 -0.77
CA LEU A 123 12.03 -6.87 -0.48
C LEU A 123 11.16 -8.01 0.02
#